data_b694a124c9e10801895c40ef3c2807a4
#
_entry.id   b694a124c9e10801895c40ef3c2807a4
#
_cell.length_a   1.000
_cell.length_b   1.000
_cell.length_c   1.000
_cell.angle_alpha   90.00
_cell.angle_beta   90.00
_cell.angle_gamma   90.00
#
_symmetry.space_group_name_H-M   'P 1'
#
loop_
_entity.id
_entity.type
_entity.pdbx_description
1 polymer ?
#
loop_
_entity_poly.entity_id
_entity_poly.type
_entity_poly.pdbx_seq_one_letter_code
_entity_poly.pdbx_strand_id
1 'polypeptide(L)'
;GIRGAGSTVPSHGLRTADPEASVFLLPGCGQNPTRQASVGAGIPYSVPAWSCQMICGSGLKAVCLAAQSIAMGDSTIVVAGGMENMSKAPHLAHLRSGVKMGEVPLADSILCDGLTDAFHNYHMGITAENVAKKWQVSREAQDRVAVVSQNRAEHAQKAGHFDKEIVPVHVSSRKGLTEVKIDEFPHHGSNLEAMSKLKPYFLTDGTGTVTSANATGMNDGAAAVVLMKKTEAESRMLKPLAQVVSWSQAGVEPSVMGVGPIPAIKQAVAKAGWSLPDVDVFEINEAYAALSVAIAKELGLNPEKVNIDGGAIALGHPLGASGCRILVTLLHTLERVGGTRGVAALCIGGGMGIAMCVQRG
;
A
#
# COMPACT_ATOMS: atom_id res chain seq x y z
N GLY A 1 -7.28 2.95 -19.65
CA GLY A 1 -8.38 3.68 -19.03
C GLY A 1 -8.56 3.14 -17.60
N ILE A 2 -8.05 3.85 -16.61
CA ILE A 2 -8.19 3.51 -15.20
C ILE A 2 -9.61 3.86 -14.79
N ARG A 3 -10.44 2.85 -14.54
CA ARG A 3 -11.69 2.98 -13.81
C ARG A 3 -11.59 2.00 -12.64
N GLY A 4 -11.26 2.52 -11.47
CA GLY A 4 -11.30 1.76 -10.24
C GLY A 4 -11.59 2.73 -9.11
N ALA A 5 -12.79 2.79 -8.64
CA ALA A 5 -13.13 3.44 -7.37
C ALA A 5 -14.04 2.47 -6.63
N GLY A 6 -13.52 1.86 -5.59
CA GLY A 6 -14.30 1.03 -4.69
C GLY A 6 -14.85 1.86 -3.56
N SER A 7 -16.03 2.36 -3.70
CA SER A 7 -17.04 2.54 -2.66
C SER A 7 -18.35 2.91 -3.35
N THR A 8 -19.43 2.28 -2.97
CA THR A 8 -20.78 2.58 -3.38
C THR A 8 -21.28 3.88 -2.77
N VAL A 9 -20.74 5.01 -3.22
CA VAL A 9 -21.39 6.30 -3.02
C VAL A 9 -22.13 6.61 -4.34
N PRO A 10 -23.44 6.82 -4.35
CA PRO A 10 -24.16 7.17 -5.56
C PRO A 10 -23.53 8.41 -6.22
N SER A 11 -23.29 8.37 -7.51
CA SER A 11 -22.63 9.41 -8.31
C SER A 11 -23.22 10.82 -8.19
N HIS A 12 -24.41 10.95 -7.63
CA HIS A 12 -25.12 12.22 -7.42
C HIS A 12 -24.64 13.03 -6.20
N GLY A 13 -23.86 12.43 -5.28
CA GLY A 13 -23.38 13.09 -4.06
C GLY A 13 -21.97 13.69 -4.12
N LEU A 14 -21.17 13.38 -5.14
CA LEU A 14 -19.75 13.71 -5.21
C LEU A 14 -19.42 14.96 -6.07
N ARG A 15 -20.39 15.78 -6.42
CA ARG A 15 -20.18 16.93 -7.33
C ARG A 15 -19.25 18.04 -6.80
N THR A 16 -18.75 17.94 -5.59
CA THR A 16 -17.89 18.96 -4.94
C THR A 16 -16.68 18.35 -4.23
N ALA A 17 -16.22 17.16 -4.61
CA ALA A 17 -15.07 16.53 -3.99
C ALA A 17 -13.76 17.00 -4.63
N ASP A 18 -12.79 17.43 -3.81
CA ASP A 18 -11.45 17.71 -4.24
C ASP A 18 -10.63 16.40 -4.27
N PRO A 19 -10.17 15.92 -5.43
CA PRO A 19 -9.41 14.69 -5.50
C PRO A 19 -7.93 14.90 -5.17
N GLU A 20 -7.46 14.18 -4.17
CA GLU A 20 -6.05 14.00 -3.88
C GLU A 20 -5.68 12.54 -4.14
N ALA A 21 -4.81 12.29 -5.10
CA ALA A 21 -4.31 10.94 -5.35
C ALA A 21 -2.79 10.93 -5.39
N SER A 22 -2.23 9.78 -5.07
CA SER A 22 -0.80 9.54 -5.09
C SER A 22 -0.45 8.64 -6.26
N VAL A 23 0.59 9.01 -7.01
CA VAL A 23 1.19 8.21 -8.07
C VAL A 23 2.70 8.23 -7.87
N PHE A 24 3.34 7.08 -7.89
CA PHE A 24 4.77 6.99 -7.66
C PHE A 24 5.59 7.03 -8.96
N LEU A 25 5.35 6.13 -9.91
CA LEU A 25 6.10 6.08 -11.18
C LEU A 25 5.45 6.98 -12.22
N LEU A 26 5.98 8.18 -12.41
CA LEU A 26 5.39 9.22 -13.26
C LEU A 26 5.95 9.34 -14.68
N PRO A 27 7.16 8.88 -15.04
CA PRO A 27 7.69 9.10 -16.38
C PRO A 27 6.78 8.52 -17.46
N GLY A 28 6.38 9.37 -18.43
CA GLY A 28 5.54 8.96 -19.55
C GLY A 28 4.03 8.87 -19.27
N CYS A 29 3.56 9.16 -18.06
CA CYS A 29 2.13 9.12 -17.71
C CYS A 29 1.32 10.36 -18.15
N GLY A 30 1.98 11.36 -18.74
CA GLY A 30 1.36 12.65 -19.08
C GLY A 30 1.28 13.61 -17.89
N GLN A 31 0.65 14.75 -18.12
CA GLN A 31 0.50 15.74 -17.06
C GLN A 31 -0.46 15.26 -15.99
N ASN A 32 -0.04 15.36 -14.73
CA ASN A 32 -0.87 15.15 -13.55
C ASN A 32 -1.82 13.95 -13.68
N PRO A 33 -1.34 12.71 -13.54
CA PRO A 33 -2.16 11.50 -13.66
C PRO A 33 -3.37 11.49 -12.72
N THR A 34 -3.27 12.11 -11.55
CA THR A 34 -4.39 12.30 -10.62
C THR A 34 -5.50 13.13 -11.24
N ARG A 35 -5.15 14.23 -11.93
CA ARG A 35 -6.14 15.04 -12.65
C ARG A 35 -6.80 14.24 -13.77
N GLN A 36 -6.03 13.44 -14.50
CA GLN A 36 -6.58 12.57 -15.53
C GLN A 36 -7.57 11.55 -14.94
N ALA A 37 -7.21 10.92 -13.82
CA ALA A 37 -8.09 9.98 -13.12
C ALA A 37 -9.36 10.65 -12.60
N SER A 38 -9.23 11.83 -11.97
CA SER A 38 -10.33 12.64 -11.46
C SER A 38 -11.36 12.97 -12.55
N VAL A 39 -10.89 13.53 -13.66
CA VAL A 39 -11.74 13.87 -14.81
C VAL A 39 -12.36 12.61 -15.45
N GLY A 40 -11.56 11.55 -15.60
CA GLY A 40 -12.04 10.26 -16.11
C GLY A 40 -13.11 9.61 -15.23
N ALA A 41 -13.10 9.89 -13.93
CA ALA A 41 -14.14 9.47 -12.97
C ALA A 41 -15.39 10.36 -12.99
N GLY A 42 -15.41 11.43 -13.78
CA GLY A 42 -16.55 12.35 -13.89
C GLY A 42 -16.58 13.45 -12.83
N ILE A 43 -15.48 13.67 -12.10
CA ILE A 43 -15.37 14.81 -11.17
C ILE A 43 -15.28 16.10 -12.01
N PRO A 44 -16.06 17.17 -11.66
CA PRO A 44 -16.13 18.39 -12.45
C PRO A 44 -14.77 19.06 -12.65
N TYR A 45 -14.57 19.73 -13.79
CA TYR A 45 -13.35 20.47 -14.10
C TYR A 45 -13.02 21.61 -13.11
N SER A 46 -14.02 22.12 -12.40
CA SER A 46 -13.84 23.14 -11.36
C SER A 46 -13.15 22.61 -10.09
N VAL A 47 -13.09 21.30 -9.91
CA VAL A 47 -12.46 20.65 -8.76
C VAL A 47 -11.00 20.41 -9.07
N PRO A 48 -10.04 20.99 -8.32
CA PRO A 48 -8.61 20.77 -8.53
C PRO A 48 -8.19 19.34 -8.18
N ALA A 49 -7.05 18.92 -8.71
CA ALA A 49 -6.44 17.63 -8.39
C ALA A 49 -4.91 17.73 -8.43
N TRP A 50 -4.24 17.06 -7.52
CA TRP A 50 -2.79 17.04 -7.44
C TRP A 50 -2.28 15.69 -6.89
N SER A 51 -0.98 15.45 -7.05
CA SER A 51 -0.31 14.22 -6.61
C SER A 51 0.73 14.53 -5.54
N CYS A 52 0.89 13.62 -4.59
CA CYS A 52 2.04 13.58 -3.69
C CYS A 52 2.86 12.32 -3.94
N GLN A 53 4.12 12.35 -3.57
CA GLN A 53 5.05 11.24 -3.71
C GLN A 53 5.75 10.96 -2.39
N MET A 54 5.56 9.76 -1.86
CA MET A 54 6.22 9.23 -0.67
C MET A 54 6.51 7.73 -0.85
N ILE A 55 6.89 7.31 -2.06
CA ILE A 55 7.15 5.92 -2.44
C ILE A 55 5.99 5.01 -1.96
N CYS A 56 6.27 3.93 -1.22
CA CYS A 56 5.28 2.99 -0.70
C CYS A 56 4.21 3.64 0.19
N GLY A 57 4.54 4.73 0.86
CA GLY A 57 3.64 5.47 1.75
C GLY A 57 2.68 6.43 1.05
N SER A 58 2.85 6.66 -0.24
CA SER A 58 2.15 7.71 -1.00
C SER A 58 0.63 7.68 -0.85
N GLY A 59 0.01 6.51 -1.02
CA GLY A 59 -1.45 6.37 -0.92
C GLY A 59 -2.01 6.70 0.47
N LEU A 60 -1.31 6.30 1.54
CA LEU A 60 -1.72 6.66 2.90
C LEU A 60 -1.42 8.13 3.22
N LYS A 61 -0.33 8.66 2.65
CA LYS A 61 0.02 10.09 2.77
C LYS A 61 -1.04 10.98 2.12
N ALA A 62 -1.57 10.61 0.95
CA ALA A 62 -2.67 11.32 0.31
C ALA A 62 -3.89 11.41 1.24
N VAL A 63 -4.24 10.31 1.91
CA VAL A 63 -5.34 10.29 2.91
C VAL A 63 -5.05 11.20 4.10
N CYS A 64 -3.80 11.22 4.60
CA CYS A 64 -3.40 12.15 5.67
C CYS A 64 -3.56 13.61 5.26
N LEU A 65 -3.14 13.97 4.04
CA LEU A 65 -3.23 15.33 3.51
C LEU A 65 -4.70 15.73 3.28
N ALA A 66 -5.52 14.83 2.77
CA ALA A 66 -6.96 15.04 2.65
C ALA A 66 -7.63 15.32 4.01
N ALA A 67 -7.28 14.54 5.04
CA ALA A 67 -7.78 14.78 6.40
C ALA A 67 -7.33 16.14 6.95
N GLN A 68 -6.09 16.56 6.66
CA GLN A 68 -5.56 17.88 7.02
C GLN A 68 -6.32 19.01 6.31
N SER A 69 -6.52 18.92 4.99
CA SER A 69 -7.26 19.90 4.19
C SER A 69 -8.68 20.11 4.72
N ILE A 70 -9.39 19.01 5.04
CA ILE A 70 -10.73 19.07 5.62
C ILE A 70 -10.69 19.67 7.04
N ALA A 71 -9.71 19.32 7.86
CA ALA A 71 -9.59 19.84 9.23
C ALA A 71 -9.32 21.35 9.24
N MET A 72 -8.50 21.86 8.31
CA MET A 72 -8.19 23.27 8.16
C MET A 72 -9.33 24.06 7.50
N GLY A 73 -10.28 23.38 6.86
CA GLY A 73 -11.43 24.02 6.19
C GLY A 73 -11.15 24.42 4.74
N ASP A 74 -10.01 24.01 4.16
CA ASP A 74 -9.68 24.26 2.76
C ASP A 74 -10.58 23.46 1.81
N SER A 75 -10.98 22.26 2.24
CA SER A 75 -11.85 21.36 1.47
C SER A 75 -13.00 20.83 2.35
N THR A 76 -14.15 20.53 1.74
CA THR A 76 -15.29 19.94 2.43
C THR A 76 -15.37 18.43 2.24
N ILE A 77 -15.11 17.97 1.00
CA ILE A 77 -15.12 16.57 0.61
C ILE A 77 -13.88 16.32 -0.25
N VAL A 78 -13.11 15.29 0.06
CA VAL A 78 -11.90 14.93 -0.68
C VAL A 78 -11.95 13.46 -1.07
N VAL A 79 -11.64 13.17 -2.33
CA VAL A 79 -11.33 11.83 -2.82
C VAL A 79 -9.82 11.65 -2.74
N ALA A 80 -9.35 10.79 -1.86
CA ALA A 80 -7.93 10.50 -1.70
C ALA A 80 -7.63 9.04 -2.03
N GLY A 81 -6.47 8.78 -2.61
CA GLY A 81 -6.11 7.42 -2.98
C GLY A 81 -4.69 7.26 -3.46
N GLY A 82 -4.44 6.13 -4.08
CA GLY A 82 -3.17 5.83 -4.71
C GLY A 82 -3.34 4.90 -5.90
N MET A 83 -2.44 5.00 -6.85
CA MET A 83 -2.40 4.13 -8.02
C MET A 83 -0.95 3.85 -8.42
N GLU A 84 -0.74 2.69 -9.01
CA GLU A 84 0.55 2.26 -9.54
C GLU A 84 0.35 1.38 -10.76
N ASN A 85 1.21 1.50 -11.75
CA ASN A 85 1.23 0.64 -12.93
C ASN A 85 2.67 0.21 -13.22
N MET A 86 3.14 -0.79 -12.48
CA MET A 86 4.50 -1.30 -12.62
C MET A 86 4.70 -2.06 -13.93
N SER A 87 3.65 -2.70 -14.46
CA SER A 87 3.74 -3.43 -15.74
C SER A 87 3.96 -2.52 -16.95
N LYS A 88 3.72 -1.20 -16.80
CA LYS A 88 3.98 -0.20 -17.86
C LYS A 88 5.06 0.82 -17.47
N ALA A 89 5.82 0.56 -16.44
CA ALA A 89 6.94 1.42 -16.07
C ALA A 89 7.96 1.48 -17.19
N PRO A 90 8.38 2.69 -17.62
CA PRO A 90 9.29 2.83 -18.75
C PRO A 90 10.73 2.54 -18.39
N HIS A 91 11.55 2.25 -19.41
CA HIS A 91 12.99 2.37 -19.30
C HIS A 91 13.42 3.76 -19.73
N LEU A 92 14.37 4.35 -19.04
CA LEU A 92 14.78 5.74 -19.14
C LEU A 92 16.18 5.89 -19.73
N ALA A 93 16.36 6.88 -20.60
CA ALA A 93 17.66 7.31 -21.08
C ALA A 93 17.84 8.81 -20.92
N HIS A 94 18.94 9.25 -20.35
CA HIS A 94 19.29 10.66 -20.17
C HIS A 94 20.03 11.20 -21.40
N LEU A 95 19.28 11.60 -22.44
CA LEU A 95 19.83 12.00 -23.75
C LEU A 95 19.86 13.52 -24.00
N ARG A 96 19.35 14.33 -23.08
CA ARG A 96 19.24 15.79 -23.29
C ARG A 96 20.60 16.47 -23.46
N SER A 97 21.65 15.96 -22.85
CA SER A 97 23.03 16.45 -23.00
C SER A 97 23.76 15.90 -24.23
N GLY A 98 23.11 15.02 -24.99
CA GLY A 98 23.69 14.35 -26.16
C GLY A 98 24.63 13.19 -25.80
N VAL A 99 24.95 12.39 -26.84
CA VAL A 99 25.92 11.28 -26.77
C VAL A 99 26.85 11.40 -27.94
N LYS A 100 28.15 11.64 -27.67
CA LYS A 100 29.13 11.82 -28.74
C LYS A 100 29.52 10.52 -29.42
N MET A 101 29.65 9.43 -28.67
CA MET A 101 30.04 8.13 -29.15
C MET A 101 29.78 7.06 -28.09
N GLY A 102 29.43 5.82 -28.49
CA GLY A 102 29.21 4.68 -27.60
C GLY A 102 27.76 4.34 -27.37
N GLU A 103 27.54 3.35 -26.53
CA GLU A 103 26.21 2.86 -26.15
C GLU A 103 25.49 3.78 -25.17
N VAL A 104 24.16 3.75 -25.20
CA VAL A 104 23.30 4.43 -24.24
C VAL A 104 22.58 3.37 -23.43
N PRO A 105 22.83 3.26 -22.12
CA PRO A 105 22.08 2.35 -21.26
C PRO A 105 20.65 2.87 -21.06
N LEU A 106 19.69 1.97 -21.06
CA LEU A 106 18.32 2.20 -20.62
C LEU A 106 18.17 1.72 -19.18
N ALA A 107 17.82 2.62 -18.26
CA ALA A 107 17.59 2.30 -16.86
C ALA A 107 16.13 1.91 -16.65
N ASP A 108 15.87 0.77 -16.01
CA ASP A 108 14.55 0.38 -15.58
C ASP A 108 14.06 1.31 -14.45
N SER A 109 12.96 2.04 -14.68
CA SER A 109 12.43 3.00 -13.72
C SER A 109 11.90 2.33 -12.45
N ILE A 110 11.45 1.08 -12.50
CA ILE A 110 11.06 0.33 -11.29
C ILE A 110 12.28 0.15 -10.39
N LEU A 111 13.40 -0.27 -10.98
CA LEU A 111 14.62 -0.48 -10.22
C LEU A 111 15.20 0.84 -9.72
N CYS A 112 15.42 1.83 -10.58
CA CYS A 112 16.14 3.04 -10.19
C CYS A 112 15.33 3.93 -9.24
N ASP A 113 14.03 4.07 -9.45
CA ASP A 113 13.18 5.00 -8.68
C ASP A 113 12.44 4.30 -7.53
N GLY A 114 12.13 3.01 -7.67
CA GLY A 114 11.30 2.27 -6.70
C GLY A 114 12.05 1.31 -5.80
N LEU A 115 12.99 0.54 -6.34
CA LEU A 115 13.55 -0.63 -5.65
C LEU A 115 15.04 -0.53 -5.32
N THR A 116 15.71 0.58 -5.68
CA THR A 116 17.10 0.82 -5.32
C THR A 116 17.18 1.88 -4.21
N ASP A 117 17.89 1.55 -3.12
CA ASP A 117 18.16 2.50 -2.06
C ASP A 117 19.06 3.64 -2.59
N ALA A 118 18.58 4.87 -2.47
CA ALA A 118 19.24 6.05 -3.02
C ALA A 118 20.54 6.42 -2.29
N PHE A 119 20.76 5.92 -1.07
CA PHE A 119 21.92 6.26 -0.23
C PHE A 119 23.03 5.21 -0.35
N HIS A 120 22.66 3.93 -0.49
CA HIS A 120 23.62 2.82 -0.53
C HIS A 120 23.72 2.16 -1.91
N ASN A 121 22.83 2.53 -2.85
CA ASN A 121 22.82 2.02 -4.23
C ASN A 121 22.73 0.49 -4.32
N TYR A 122 21.88 -0.11 -3.50
CA TYR A 122 21.56 -1.54 -3.57
C TYR A 122 20.04 -1.76 -3.55
N HIS A 123 19.61 -2.94 -3.97
CA HIS A 123 18.18 -3.29 -4.03
C HIS A 123 17.55 -3.32 -2.64
N MET A 124 16.24 -2.94 -2.53
CA MET A 124 15.47 -2.97 -1.28
C MET A 124 15.50 -4.33 -0.57
N GLY A 125 15.67 -5.44 -1.30
CA GLY A 125 15.84 -6.76 -0.73
C GLY A 125 17.07 -6.88 0.18
N ILE A 126 18.14 -6.11 -0.08
CA ILE A 126 19.30 -6.05 0.83
C ILE A 126 18.92 -5.37 2.15
N THR A 127 18.03 -4.37 2.12
CA THR A 127 17.52 -3.77 3.37
C THR A 127 16.74 -4.79 4.20
N ALA A 128 16.01 -5.71 3.55
CA ALA A 128 15.32 -6.80 4.23
C ALA A 128 16.30 -7.81 4.85
N GLU A 129 17.38 -8.16 4.15
CA GLU A 129 18.47 -8.99 4.71
C GLU A 129 19.16 -8.29 5.90
N ASN A 130 19.36 -6.97 5.83
CA ASN A 130 19.88 -6.19 6.95
C ASN A 130 18.96 -6.26 8.18
N VAL A 131 17.64 -6.16 7.98
CA VAL A 131 16.67 -6.33 9.07
C VAL A 131 16.70 -7.77 9.59
N ALA A 132 16.70 -8.78 8.71
CA ALA A 132 16.80 -10.17 9.13
C ALA A 132 18.01 -10.41 10.02
N LYS A 133 19.17 -9.91 9.63
CA LYS A 133 20.42 -10.00 10.41
C LYS A 133 20.32 -9.25 11.74
N LYS A 134 19.88 -7.99 11.74
CA LYS A 134 19.87 -7.13 12.93
C LYS A 134 18.86 -7.58 13.98
N TRP A 135 17.68 -8.06 13.56
CA TRP A 135 16.62 -8.56 14.46
C TRP A 135 16.65 -10.08 14.65
N GLN A 136 17.65 -10.76 14.09
CA GLN A 136 17.82 -12.22 14.18
C GLN A 136 16.57 -12.97 13.71
N VAL A 137 16.07 -12.59 12.53
CA VAL A 137 14.92 -13.22 11.88
C VAL A 137 15.41 -14.36 10.99
N SER A 138 15.08 -15.60 11.33
CA SER A 138 15.49 -16.76 10.55
C SER A 138 14.72 -16.86 9.23
N ARG A 139 15.29 -17.60 8.27
CA ARG A 139 14.63 -17.95 7.02
C ARG A 139 13.29 -18.66 7.27
N GLU A 140 13.28 -19.61 8.19
CA GLU A 140 12.06 -20.35 8.52
C GLU A 140 10.96 -19.44 9.07
N ALA A 141 11.29 -18.47 9.93
CA ALA A 141 10.32 -17.50 10.45
C ALA A 141 9.71 -16.66 9.33
N GLN A 142 10.52 -16.26 8.34
CA GLN A 142 10.05 -15.53 7.16
C GLN A 142 9.12 -16.38 6.30
N ASP A 143 9.50 -17.61 6.00
CA ASP A 143 8.69 -18.52 5.19
C ASP A 143 7.36 -18.85 5.88
N ARG A 144 7.32 -19.00 7.21
CA ARG A 144 6.07 -19.17 7.98
C ARG A 144 5.13 -17.97 7.81
N VAL A 145 5.64 -16.74 7.91
CA VAL A 145 4.82 -15.53 7.68
C VAL A 145 4.27 -15.51 6.26
N ALA A 146 5.09 -15.86 5.27
CA ALA A 146 4.67 -15.90 3.88
C ALA A 146 3.56 -16.95 3.64
N VAL A 147 3.69 -18.15 4.20
CA VAL A 147 2.64 -19.19 4.15
C VAL A 147 1.35 -18.71 4.79
N VAL A 148 1.44 -18.07 5.96
CA VAL A 148 0.25 -17.54 6.65
C VAL A 148 -0.43 -16.47 5.82
N SER A 149 0.33 -15.52 5.24
CA SER A 149 -0.21 -14.47 4.36
C SER A 149 -0.94 -15.08 3.16
N GLN A 150 -0.33 -16.03 2.45
CA GLN A 150 -0.94 -16.72 1.30
C GLN A 150 -2.21 -17.48 1.68
N ASN A 151 -2.17 -18.27 2.75
CA ASN A 151 -3.31 -19.08 3.16
C ASN A 151 -4.49 -18.22 3.67
N ARG A 152 -4.20 -17.09 4.34
CA ARG A 152 -5.21 -16.11 4.74
C ARG A 152 -5.86 -15.46 3.52
N ALA A 153 -5.07 -15.04 2.52
CA ALA A 153 -5.59 -14.47 1.29
C ALA A 153 -6.44 -15.48 0.50
N GLU A 154 -5.99 -16.72 0.38
CA GLU A 154 -6.77 -17.79 -0.25
C GLU A 154 -8.11 -18.00 0.47
N HIS A 155 -8.10 -18.06 1.80
CA HIS A 155 -9.32 -18.20 2.59
C HIS A 155 -10.24 -17.00 2.39
N ALA A 156 -9.71 -15.78 2.46
CA ALA A 156 -10.46 -14.55 2.29
C ALA A 156 -11.12 -14.45 0.90
N GLN A 157 -10.39 -14.83 -0.16
CA GLN A 157 -10.95 -14.91 -1.51
C GLN A 157 -12.11 -15.92 -1.60
N LYS A 158 -11.91 -17.13 -1.08
CA LYS A 158 -12.96 -18.18 -1.09
C LYS A 158 -14.18 -17.81 -0.26
N ALA A 159 -13.99 -17.05 0.82
CA ALA A 159 -15.06 -16.59 1.70
C ALA A 159 -15.75 -15.29 1.23
N GLY A 160 -15.26 -14.66 0.15
CA GLY A 160 -15.80 -13.41 -0.39
C GLY A 160 -15.51 -12.17 0.47
N HIS A 161 -14.44 -12.20 1.30
CA HIS A 161 -14.10 -11.08 2.19
C HIS A 161 -13.76 -9.81 1.41
N PHE A 162 -13.23 -9.94 0.19
CA PHE A 162 -12.85 -8.81 -0.67
C PHE A 162 -13.97 -8.30 -1.58
N ASP A 163 -15.13 -8.95 -1.63
CA ASP A 163 -16.21 -8.64 -2.60
C ASP A 163 -16.74 -7.21 -2.45
N LYS A 164 -16.74 -6.66 -1.23
CA LYS A 164 -17.21 -5.31 -0.96
C LYS A 164 -16.17 -4.23 -1.27
N GLU A 165 -14.88 -4.57 -1.30
CA GLU A 165 -13.81 -3.60 -1.52
C GLU A 165 -13.31 -3.59 -2.96
N ILE A 166 -13.44 -4.70 -3.70
CA ILE A 166 -13.00 -4.79 -5.09
C ILE A 166 -14.05 -4.20 -6.02
N VAL A 167 -13.58 -3.28 -6.89
CA VAL A 167 -14.38 -2.77 -8.00
C VAL A 167 -13.95 -3.47 -9.28
N PRO A 168 -14.86 -4.15 -9.99
CA PRO A 168 -14.54 -4.81 -11.24
C PRO A 168 -13.97 -3.87 -12.29
N VAL A 169 -12.91 -4.30 -12.98
CA VAL A 169 -12.29 -3.56 -14.09
C VAL A 169 -12.59 -4.26 -15.40
N HIS A 170 -13.06 -3.49 -16.37
CA HIS A 170 -13.34 -3.99 -17.71
C HIS A 170 -12.12 -3.79 -18.62
N VAL A 171 -11.49 -4.88 -19.03
CA VAL A 171 -10.32 -4.88 -19.91
C VAL A 171 -10.75 -5.21 -21.34
N SER A 172 -10.46 -4.28 -22.26
CA SER A 172 -10.72 -4.49 -23.69
C SER A 172 -9.57 -5.27 -24.33
N SER A 173 -9.90 -6.34 -25.03
CA SER A 173 -8.96 -7.14 -25.80
C SER A 173 -9.49 -7.36 -27.21
N ARG A 174 -8.67 -7.99 -28.10
CA ARG A 174 -9.12 -8.41 -29.43
C ARG A 174 -10.27 -9.44 -29.37
N LYS A 175 -10.46 -10.12 -28.24
CA LYS A 175 -11.52 -11.11 -27.99
C LYS A 175 -12.79 -10.49 -27.38
N GLY A 176 -12.82 -9.18 -27.15
CA GLY A 176 -13.93 -8.48 -26.52
C GLY A 176 -13.59 -7.89 -25.15
N LEU A 177 -14.62 -7.49 -24.43
CA LEU A 177 -14.55 -6.92 -23.09
C LEU A 177 -14.55 -8.04 -22.05
N THR A 178 -13.53 -8.07 -21.18
CA THR A 178 -13.43 -9.03 -20.08
C THR A 178 -13.53 -8.30 -18.76
N GLU A 179 -14.40 -8.75 -17.86
CA GLU A 179 -14.49 -8.26 -16.49
C GLU A 179 -13.42 -8.94 -15.63
N VAL A 180 -12.58 -8.15 -14.94
CA VAL A 180 -11.60 -8.61 -13.95
C VAL A 180 -12.05 -8.14 -12.57
N LYS A 181 -12.42 -9.07 -11.69
CA LYS A 181 -12.95 -8.81 -10.35
C LYS A 181 -12.34 -9.71 -9.26
N ILE A 182 -11.45 -10.60 -9.65
CA ILE A 182 -10.73 -11.47 -8.72
C ILE A 182 -9.25 -11.13 -8.85
N ASP A 183 -8.59 -10.95 -7.71
CA ASP A 183 -7.14 -10.76 -7.68
C ASP A 183 -6.45 -12.07 -8.09
N GLU A 184 -5.57 -11.99 -9.10
CA GLU A 184 -4.87 -13.16 -9.66
C GLU A 184 -3.55 -13.48 -8.94
N PHE A 185 -3.07 -12.56 -8.08
CA PHE A 185 -1.74 -12.67 -7.49
C PHE A 185 -1.61 -13.73 -6.39
N PRO A 186 -2.60 -13.98 -5.52
CA PRO A 186 -2.49 -14.98 -4.45
C PRO A 186 -2.18 -16.39 -4.96
N HIS A 187 -1.17 -17.03 -4.35
CA HIS A 187 -0.74 -18.38 -4.69
C HIS A 187 -1.42 -19.40 -3.79
N HIS A 188 -2.53 -19.99 -4.27
CA HIS A 188 -3.30 -20.95 -3.53
C HIS A 188 -2.50 -22.25 -3.26
N GLY A 189 -2.75 -22.89 -2.12
CA GLY A 189 -2.08 -24.14 -1.72
C GLY A 189 -0.62 -23.96 -1.28
N SER A 190 -0.21 -22.73 -0.97
CA SER A 190 1.13 -22.42 -0.47
C SER A 190 1.44 -23.16 0.82
N ASN A 191 2.64 -23.74 0.92
CA ASN A 191 3.08 -24.49 2.07
C ASN A 191 4.58 -24.31 2.36
N LEU A 192 4.96 -24.60 3.60
CA LEU A 192 6.33 -24.37 4.08
C LEU A 192 7.37 -25.27 3.37
N GLU A 193 7.00 -26.50 3.02
CA GLU A 193 7.90 -27.42 2.33
C GLU A 193 8.32 -26.87 0.95
N ALA A 194 7.37 -26.36 0.17
CA ALA A 194 7.66 -25.75 -1.13
C ALA A 194 8.50 -24.48 -0.98
N MET A 195 8.17 -23.59 -0.03
CA MET A 195 8.90 -22.33 0.18
C MET A 195 10.33 -22.58 0.66
N SER A 196 10.56 -23.56 1.54
CA SER A 196 11.90 -23.85 2.08
C SER A 196 12.91 -24.30 1.02
N LYS A 197 12.44 -24.83 -0.11
CA LYS A 197 13.29 -25.28 -1.25
C LYS A 197 13.78 -24.12 -2.11
N LEU A 198 13.24 -22.93 -1.97
CA LEU A 198 13.62 -21.76 -2.77
C LEU A 198 14.98 -21.20 -2.32
N LYS A 199 15.79 -20.80 -3.31
CA LYS A 199 17.09 -20.19 -3.04
C LYS A 199 16.92 -18.71 -2.67
N PRO A 200 17.73 -18.19 -1.75
CA PRO A 200 17.82 -16.75 -1.51
C PRO A 200 18.18 -16.00 -2.80
N TYR A 201 17.58 -14.82 -2.96
CA TYR A 201 17.71 -14.07 -4.22
C TYR A 201 18.79 -12.97 -4.14
N PHE A 202 18.93 -12.29 -3.02
CA PHE A 202 19.78 -11.11 -2.89
C PHE A 202 21.20 -11.41 -2.37
N LEU A 203 21.32 -12.33 -1.43
CA LEU A 203 22.61 -12.81 -0.92
C LEU A 203 22.76 -14.28 -1.27
N THR A 204 23.75 -14.59 -2.13
CA THR A 204 24.02 -15.94 -2.64
C THR A 204 25.23 -16.61 -2.01
N ASP A 205 25.83 -15.98 -0.98
CA ASP A 205 27.02 -16.42 -0.24
C ASP A 205 26.72 -17.45 0.86
N GLY A 206 25.48 -17.92 0.96
CA GLY A 206 25.02 -18.85 2.00
C GLY A 206 24.42 -18.15 3.23
N THR A 207 24.43 -16.83 3.30
CA THR A 207 23.84 -16.06 4.42
C THR A 207 22.45 -15.50 4.11
N GLY A 208 22.04 -15.53 2.84
CA GLY A 208 20.77 -14.98 2.38
C GLY A 208 19.55 -15.70 2.94
N THR A 209 18.49 -14.93 3.18
CA THR A 209 17.22 -15.42 3.76
C THR A 209 16.00 -15.03 2.94
N VAL A 210 16.10 -13.95 2.14
CA VAL A 210 14.98 -13.41 1.35
C VAL A 210 14.87 -14.17 0.02
N THR A 211 13.67 -14.66 -0.27
CA THR A 211 13.34 -15.41 -1.50
C THR A 211 12.17 -14.75 -2.24
N SER A 212 11.90 -15.22 -3.46
CA SER A 212 10.71 -14.79 -4.21
C SER A 212 9.38 -15.11 -3.53
N ALA A 213 9.33 -16.07 -2.61
CA ALA A 213 8.09 -16.44 -1.92
C ALA A 213 7.88 -15.71 -0.59
N ASN A 214 8.94 -15.17 0.03
CA ASN A 214 8.84 -14.40 1.27
C ASN A 214 9.07 -12.88 1.07
N ALA A 215 8.99 -12.46 -0.18
CA ALA A 215 8.97 -11.07 -0.63
C ALA A 215 7.69 -10.82 -1.43
N THR A 216 7.28 -9.56 -1.51
CA THR A 216 6.17 -9.16 -2.38
C THR A 216 6.58 -9.11 -3.85
N GLY A 217 5.60 -9.20 -4.75
CA GLY A 217 5.81 -9.04 -6.19
C GLY A 217 5.63 -7.61 -6.69
N MET A 218 5.90 -7.42 -7.98
CA MET A 218 5.56 -6.21 -8.73
C MET A 218 4.12 -6.30 -9.20
N ASN A 219 3.32 -5.27 -8.92
CA ASN A 219 1.88 -5.31 -9.16
C ASN A 219 1.36 -3.98 -9.69
N ASP A 220 0.28 -4.06 -10.45
CA ASP A 220 -0.56 -2.92 -10.77
C ASP A 220 -1.67 -2.81 -9.73
N GLY A 221 -2.13 -1.62 -9.42
CA GLY A 221 -3.23 -1.44 -8.50
C GLY A 221 -3.66 0.00 -8.30
N ALA A 222 -4.89 0.16 -7.83
CA ALA A 222 -5.42 1.46 -7.42
C ALA A 222 -6.41 1.27 -6.28
N ALA A 223 -6.45 2.25 -5.37
CA ALA A 223 -7.42 2.30 -4.29
C ALA A 223 -7.77 3.76 -3.99
N ALA A 224 -9.01 4.00 -3.55
CA ALA A 224 -9.47 5.34 -3.20
C ALA A 224 -10.46 5.29 -2.04
N VAL A 225 -10.47 6.36 -1.26
CA VAL A 225 -11.45 6.63 -0.20
C VAL A 225 -12.00 8.04 -0.33
N VAL A 226 -13.22 8.24 0.15
CA VAL A 226 -13.84 9.57 0.24
C VAL A 226 -13.82 10.03 1.70
N LEU A 227 -13.28 11.22 1.94
CA LEU A 227 -13.22 11.84 3.25
C LEU A 227 -14.10 13.09 3.30
N MET A 228 -14.73 13.30 4.45
CA MET A 228 -15.50 14.51 4.74
C MET A 228 -15.61 14.71 6.26
N LYS A 229 -16.04 15.90 6.70
CA LYS A 229 -16.39 16.13 8.12
C LYS A 229 -17.57 15.23 8.50
N LYS A 230 -17.60 14.79 9.76
CA LYS A 230 -18.73 14.01 10.31
C LYS A 230 -20.07 14.71 10.09
N THR A 231 -20.14 16.01 10.35
CA THR A 231 -21.34 16.83 10.12
C THR A 231 -21.81 16.86 8.66
N GLU A 232 -20.86 16.80 7.71
CA GLU A 232 -21.16 16.71 6.29
C GLU A 232 -21.74 15.34 5.92
N ALA A 233 -21.17 14.26 6.48
CA ALA A 233 -21.71 12.92 6.28
C ALA A 233 -23.12 12.79 6.86
N GLU A 234 -23.37 13.32 8.06
CA GLU A 234 -24.67 13.33 8.72
C GLU A 234 -25.71 14.12 7.90
N SER A 235 -25.36 15.31 7.41
CA SER A 235 -26.26 16.13 6.57
C SER A 235 -26.66 15.44 5.26
N ARG A 236 -25.80 14.56 4.77
CA ARG A 236 -26.03 13.75 3.56
C ARG A 236 -26.63 12.38 3.86
N MET A 237 -26.93 12.07 5.11
CA MET A 237 -27.43 10.75 5.57
C MET A 237 -26.50 9.61 5.17
N LEU A 238 -25.18 9.86 5.12
CA LEU A 238 -24.16 8.86 4.82
C LEU A 238 -23.68 8.21 6.13
N LYS A 239 -23.52 6.89 6.09
CA LYS A 239 -22.91 6.14 7.21
C LYS A 239 -21.41 6.00 6.94
N PRO A 240 -20.52 6.65 7.73
CA PRO A 240 -19.09 6.48 7.59
C PRO A 240 -18.66 5.04 7.89
N LEU A 241 -17.66 4.53 7.17
CA LEU A 241 -17.01 3.26 7.51
C LEU A 241 -16.19 3.39 8.79
N ALA A 242 -15.46 4.50 8.95
CA ALA A 242 -14.71 4.83 10.15
C ALA A 242 -14.37 6.34 10.20
N GLN A 243 -13.87 6.79 11.32
CA GLN A 243 -13.27 8.11 11.53
C GLN A 243 -11.76 7.98 11.52
N VAL A 244 -11.06 8.88 10.83
CA VAL A 244 -9.60 9.06 10.98
C VAL A 244 -9.36 9.73 12.33
N VAL A 245 -8.61 9.06 13.21
CA VAL A 245 -8.34 9.53 14.58
C VAL A 245 -6.99 10.23 14.67
N SER A 246 -5.96 9.59 14.12
CA SER A 246 -4.60 10.12 14.15
C SER A 246 -3.75 9.52 13.05
N TRP A 247 -2.60 10.12 12.81
CA TRP A 247 -1.54 9.57 11.96
C TRP A 247 -0.17 10.05 12.40
N SER A 248 0.85 9.35 11.96
CA SER A 248 2.24 9.71 12.19
C SER A 248 3.14 9.26 11.06
N GLN A 249 4.26 9.93 10.92
CA GLN A 249 5.37 9.59 10.06
C GLN A 249 6.64 9.58 10.89
N ALA A 250 7.57 8.70 10.55
CA ALA A 250 8.84 8.60 11.24
C ALA A 250 9.97 8.30 10.26
N GLY A 251 11.15 8.83 10.51
CA GLY A 251 12.38 8.48 9.83
C GLY A 251 13.14 7.41 10.59
N VAL A 252 13.82 6.53 9.86
CA VAL A 252 14.75 5.52 10.37
C VAL A 252 15.96 5.45 9.45
N GLU A 253 17.00 4.74 9.85
CA GLU A 253 18.15 4.50 9.00
C GLU A 253 17.74 3.81 7.68
N PRO A 254 18.15 4.34 6.51
CA PRO A 254 17.76 3.78 5.20
C PRO A 254 18.11 2.30 5.04
N SER A 255 19.24 1.86 5.54
CA SER A 255 19.70 0.47 5.45
C SER A 255 18.77 -0.55 6.10
N VAL A 256 17.88 -0.09 6.99
CA VAL A 256 16.85 -0.89 7.68
C VAL A 256 15.46 -0.26 7.54
N MET A 257 15.17 0.32 6.39
CA MET A 257 13.92 1.05 6.11
C MET A 257 12.66 0.28 6.53
N GLY A 258 12.71 -1.04 6.49
CA GLY A 258 11.59 -1.92 6.78
C GLY A 258 11.03 -1.82 8.19
N VAL A 259 11.79 -1.27 9.15
CA VAL A 259 11.31 -1.07 10.53
C VAL A 259 10.69 0.32 10.76
N GLY A 260 10.58 1.14 9.72
CA GLY A 260 9.89 2.44 9.77
C GLY A 260 8.48 2.41 10.39
N PRO A 261 7.65 1.37 10.19
CA PRO A 261 6.37 1.23 10.86
C PRO A 261 6.44 1.23 12.39
N ILE A 262 7.53 0.75 13.00
CA ILE A 262 7.65 0.65 14.47
C ILE A 262 7.46 2.02 15.14
N PRO A 263 8.30 3.04 14.87
CA PRO A 263 8.10 4.37 15.47
C PRO A 263 6.82 5.04 14.96
N ALA A 264 6.42 4.83 13.70
CA ALA A 264 5.20 5.43 13.15
C ALA A 264 3.93 4.92 13.86
N ILE A 265 3.81 3.60 14.08
CA ILE A 265 2.68 3.00 14.82
C ILE A 265 2.67 3.49 16.26
N LYS A 266 3.80 3.43 16.98
CA LYS A 266 3.90 3.90 18.37
C LYS A 266 3.42 5.34 18.51
N GLN A 267 3.85 6.23 17.62
CA GLN A 267 3.45 7.64 17.64
C GLN A 267 1.98 7.86 17.26
N ALA A 268 1.47 7.16 16.23
CA ALA A 268 0.07 7.30 15.81
C ALA A 268 -0.89 6.80 16.91
N VAL A 269 -0.61 5.64 17.51
CA VAL A 269 -1.39 5.06 18.60
C VAL A 269 -1.37 5.95 19.83
N ALA A 270 -0.21 6.50 20.21
CA ALA A 270 -0.10 7.46 21.31
C ALA A 270 -0.91 8.75 21.05
N LYS A 271 -0.85 9.30 19.82
CA LYS A 271 -1.66 10.46 19.42
C LYS A 271 -3.17 10.19 19.47
N ALA A 272 -3.59 8.95 19.23
CA ALA A 272 -4.99 8.53 19.36
C ALA A 272 -5.42 8.38 20.83
N GLY A 273 -4.49 8.44 21.79
CA GLY A 273 -4.75 8.14 23.20
C GLY A 273 -4.98 6.65 23.45
N TRP A 274 -4.48 5.77 22.58
CA TRP A 274 -4.63 4.31 22.68
C TRP A 274 -3.32 3.66 23.12
N SER A 275 -3.44 2.39 23.51
CA SER A 275 -2.31 1.45 23.63
C SER A 275 -2.40 0.39 22.53
N LEU A 276 -1.29 -0.31 22.22
CA LEU A 276 -1.28 -1.35 21.19
C LEU A 276 -2.32 -2.47 21.44
N PRO A 277 -2.52 -2.95 22.68
CA PRO A 277 -3.56 -3.94 22.98
C PRO A 277 -4.98 -3.50 22.65
N ASP A 278 -5.27 -2.18 22.68
CA ASP A 278 -6.58 -1.60 22.38
C ASP A 278 -6.95 -1.69 20.90
N VAL A 279 -6.00 -1.97 20.03
CA VAL A 279 -6.21 -2.09 18.59
C VAL A 279 -6.75 -3.48 18.26
N ASP A 280 -7.84 -3.51 17.49
CA ASP A 280 -8.52 -4.75 17.10
C ASP A 280 -7.89 -5.37 15.85
N VAL A 281 -7.52 -4.53 14.87
CA VAL A 281 -6.95 -4.97 13.59
C VAL A 281 -5.78 -4.07 13.18
N PHE A 282 -4.70 -4.70 12.75
CA PHE A 282 -3.56 -4.05 12.10
C PHE A 282 -3.48 -4.49 10.64
N GLU A 283 -3.39 -3.55 9.73
CA GLU A 283 -2.97 -3.76 8.34
C GLU A 283 -1.59 -3.16 8.16
N ILE A 284 -0.56 -4.01 8.18
CA ILE A 284 0.85 -3.61 8.05
C ILE A 284 1.38 -4.16 6.74
N ASN A 285 1.85 -3.30 5.85
CA ASN A 285 2.31 -3.72 4.54
C ASN A 285 3.50 -4.68 4.63
N GLU A 286 3.40 -5.82 3.97
CA GLU A 286 4.39 -6.89 3.96
C GLU A 286 5.34 -6.75 2.76
N ALA A 287 6.17 -5.70 2.73
CA ALA A 287 7.14 -5.59 1.63
C ALA A 287 8.09 -6.80 1.57
N TYR A 288 8.48 -7.32 2.73
CA TYR A 288 9.25 -8.57 2.92
C TYR A 288 8.84 -9.21 4.23
N ALA A 289 8.81 -10.53 4.31
CA ALA A 289 8.44 -11.25 5.53
C ALA A 289 9.39 -10.97 6.71
N ALA A 290 10.67 -10.73 6.43
CA ALA A 290 11.65 -10.34 7.46
C ALA A 290 11.20 -9.11 8.26
N LEU A 291 10.59 -8.13 7.57
CA LEU A 291 10.09 -6.89 8.17
C LEU A 291 8.88 -7.17 9.06
N SER A 292 7.95 -7.99 8.58
CA SER A 292 6.74 -8.36 9.32
C SER A 292 7.09 -9.05 10.64
N VAL A 293 8.05 -9.99 10.61
CA VAL A 293 8.54 -10.67 11.83
C VAL A 293 9.19 -9.67 12.79
N ALA A 294 10.07 -8.80 12.29
CA ALA A 294 10.78 -7.81 13.11
C ALA A 294 9.80 -6.83 13.77
N ILE A 295 8.83 -6.31 13.01
CA ILE A 295 7.82 -5.36 13.49
C ILE A 295 6.93 -6.02 14.56
N ALA A 296 6.42 -7.23 14.28
CA ALA A 296 5.55 -7.94 15.22
C ALA A 296 6.28 -8.24 16.54
N LYS A 297 7.54 -8.67 16.47
CA LYS A 297 8.40 -8.94 17.64
C LYS A 297 8.64 -7.67 18.47
N GLU A 298 9.03 -6.57 17.82
CA GLU A 298 9.38 -5.31 18.46
C GLU A 298 8.20 -4.59 19.11
N LEU A 299 7.00 -4.75 18.54
CA LEU A 299 5.77 -4.17 19.05
C LEU A 299 4.95 -5.11 19.93
N GLY A 300 5.35 -6.39 20.04
CA GLY A 300 4.60 -7.39 20.79
C GLY A 300 3.19 -7.62 20.24
N LEU A 301 3.01 -7.57 18.91
CA LEU A 301 1.69 -7.69 18.29
C LEU A 301 1.17 -9.13 18.35
N ASN A 302 -0.13 -9.27 18.58
CA ASN A 302 -0.81 -10.54 18.42
C ASN A 302 -0.95 -10.86 16.90
N PRO A 303 -0.37 -11.94 16.38
CA PRO A 303 -0.43 -12.29 14.97
C PRO A 303 -1.86 -12.47 14.42
N GLU A 304 -2.82 -12.83 15.27
CA GLU A 304 -4.23 -13.00 14.87
C GLU A 304 -4.94 -11.66 14.61
N LYS A 305 -4.33 -10.55 14.99
CA LYS A 305 -4.84 -9.20 14.74
C LYS A 305 -4.14 -8.51 13.54
N VAL A 306 -3.12 -9.13 12.95
CA VAL A 306 -2.29 -8.53 11.89
C VAL A 306 -2.59 -9.19 10.56
N ASN A 307 -2.95 -8.40 9.54
CA ASN A 307 -3.19 -8.86 8.17
C ASN A 307 -4.10 -10.10 8.13
N ILE A 308 -5.27 -10.00 8.73
CA ILE A 308 -6.17 -11.14 8.99
C ILE A 308 -6.60 -11.82 7.69
N ASP A 309 -6.72 -11.07 6.61
CA ASP A 309 -7.10 -11.55 5.27
C ASP A 309 -5.89 -11.74 4.33
N GLY A 310 -4.68 -11.86 4.89
CA GLY A 310 -3.44 -11.87 4.14
C GLY A 310 -2.90 -10.46 3.89
N GLY A 311 -1.61 -10.36 3.58
CA GLY A 311 -0.94 -9.10 3.32
C GLY A 311 -0.29 -9.03 1.94
N ALA A 312 0.63 -8.09 1.74
CA ALA A 312 1.21 -7.80 0.44
C ALA A 312 2.04 -8.95 -0.17
N ILE A 313 2.56 -9.87 0.63
CA ILE A 313 3.22 -11.08 0.11
C ILE A 313 2.25 -11.89 -0.76
N ALA A 314 0.98 -11.95 -0.36
CA ALA A 314 -0.07 -12.64 -1.09
C ALA A 314 -0.81 -11.75 -2.09
N LEU A 315 -1.04 -10.47 -1.74
CA LEU A 315 -1.90 -9.56 -2.51
C LEU A 315 -1.10 -8.60 -3.41
N GLY A 316 0.23 -8.57 -3.29
CA GLY A 316 1.09 -7.69 -4.06
C GLY A 316 1.30 -6.30 -3.45
N HIS A 317 2.26 -5.57 -4.03
CA HIS A 317 2.69 -4.26 -3.53
C HIS A 317 2.82 -3.22 -4.65
N PRO A 318 1.71 -2.74 -5.21
CA PRO A 318 1.71 -1.59 -6.11
C PRO A 318 2.07 -0.34 -5.32
N LEU A 319 3.33 0.12 -5.39
CA LEU A 319 3.94 1.08 -4.46
C LEU A 319 3.04 2.27 -4.13
N GLY A 320 2.63 3.06 -5.13
CA GLY A 320 1.80 4.25 -4.93
C GLY A 320 0.38 3.97 -4.44
N ALA A 321 -0.14 2.77 -4.69
CA ALA A 321 -1.50 2.37 -4.30
C ALA A 321 -1.56 1.74 -2.90
N SER A 322 -0.48 1.06 -2.47
CA SER A 322 -0.49 0.18 -1.29
C SER A 322 -0.98 0.84 -0.02
N GLY A 323 -0.61 2.10 0.23
CA GLY A 323 -1.02 2.81 1.44
C GLY A 323 -2.53 3.01 1.55
N CYS A 324 -3.20 3.32 0.45
CA CYS A 324 -4.66 3.41 0.42
C CYS A 324 -5.31 2.02 0.39
N ARG A 325 -4.71 1.05 -0.33
CA ARG A 325 -5.23 -0.33 -0.40
C ARG A 325 -5.34 -0.96 0.98
N ILE A 326 -4.28 -0.92 1.80
CA ILE A 326 -4.32 -1.50 3.15
C ILE A 326 -5.33 -0.77 4.05
N LEU A 327 -5.53 0.54 3.86
CA LEU A 327 -6.58 1.27 4.58
C LEU A 327 -7.98 0.78 4.19
N VAL A 328 -8.26 0.59 2.89
CA VAL A 328 -9.54 0.06 2.40
C VAL A 328 -9.79 -1.33 2.98
N THR A 329 -8.82 -2.24 2.91
CA THR A 329 -8.92 -3.57 3.51
C THR A 329 -9.16 -3.49 5.02
N LEU A 330 -8.44 -2.62 5.75
CA LEU A 330 -8.64 -2.39 7.18
C LEU A 330 -10.09 -1.99 7.52
N LEU A 331 -10.67 -1.07 6.75
CA LEU A 331 -12.04 -0.59 6.96
C LEU A 331 -13.07 -1.72 6.81
N HIS A 332 -12.95 -2.51 5.76
CA HIS A 332 -13.85 -3.65 5.51
C HIS A 332 -13.62 -4.80 6.50
N THR A 333 -12.37 -5.06 6.88
CA THR A 333 -12.05 -6.06 7.91
C THR A 333 -12.63 -5.68 9.27
N LEU A 334 -12.49 -4.42 9.71
CA LEU A 334 -13.11 -3.92 10.95
C LEU A 334 -14.63 -4.10 10.93
N GLU A 335 -15.28 -3.81 9.81
CA GLU A 335 -16.73 -4.03 9.67
C GLU A 335 -17.08 -5.51 9.84
N ARG A 336 -16.35 -6.39 9.16
CA ARG A 336 -16.61 -7.84 9.13
C ARG A 336 -16.39 -8.51 10.49
N VAL A 337 -15.31 -8.15 11.20
CA VAL A 337 -15.00 -8.76 12.51
C VAL A 337 -15.69 -8.06 13.69
N GLY A 338 -16.45 -6.99 13.45
CA GLY A 338 -17.06 -6.21 14.53
C GLY A 338 -16.04 -5.39 15.34
N GLY A 339 -14.84 -5.18 14.82
CA GLY A 339 -13.80 -4.39 15.46
C GLY A 339 -14.09 -2.89 15.40
N THR A 340 -13.48 -2.15 16.32
CA THR A 340 -13.67 -0.70 16.48
C THR A 340 -12.43 0.09 16.11
N ARG A 341 -11.24 -0.34 16.55
CA ARG A 341 -9.98 0.38 16.39
C ARG A 341 -9.04 -0.34 15.43
N GLY A 342 -8.58 0.38 14.43
CA GLY A 342 -7.69 -0.16 13.42
C GLY A 342 -6.47 0.71 13.17
N VAL A 343 -5.37 0.08 12.75
CA VAL A 343 -4.13 0.75 12.37
C VAL A 343 -3.67 0.24 11.02
N ALA A 344 -3.47 1.16 10.06
CA ALA A 344 -2.80 0.90 8.80
C ALA A 344 -1.37 1.46 8.86
N ALA A 345 -0.36 0.70 8.41
CA ALA A 345 1.03 1.17 8.43
C ALA A 345 1.88 0.57 7.30
N LEU A 346 2.88 1.35 6.84
CA LEU A 346 3.85 0.92 5.82
C LEU A 346 5.26 1.37 6.18
N CYS A 347 6.24 0.53 5.78
CA CYS A 347 7.62 0.95 5.58
C CYS A 347 7.74 1.68 4.23
N ILE A 348 8.75 2.52 4.12
CA ILE A 348 8.95 3.38 2.95
C ILE A 348 10.44 3.40 2.62
N GLY A 349 10.77 3.20 1.35
CA GLY A 349 12.14 3.36 0.84
C GLY A 349 12.75 4.71 1.24
N GLY A 350 14.06 4.75 1.43
CA GLY A 350 14.75 5.93 1.96
C GLY A 350 14.76 6.02 3.48
N GLY A 351 14.22 5.03 4.20
CA GLY A 351 14.27 4.96 5.66
C GLY A 351 13.14 5.72 6.34
N MET A 352 11.89 5.39 6.03
CA MET A 352 10.73 6.04 6.63
C MET A 352 9.61 5.04 6.96
N GLY A 353 8.63 5.50 7.74
CA GLY A 353 7.39 4.79 8.01
C GLY A 353 6.22 5.76 8.15
N ILE A 354 5.02 5.28 7.86
CA ILE A 354 3.77 6.00 8.05
C ILE A 354 2.74 5.07 8.69
N ALA A 355 1.92 5.63 9.59
CA ALA A 355 0.82 4.90 10.20
C ALA A 355 -0.39 5.81 10.38
N MET A 356 -1.59 5.22 10.30
CA MET A 356 -2.88 5.89 10.53
C MET A 356 -3.74 5.04 11.44
N CYS A 357 -4.36 5.69 12.43
CA CYS A 357 -5.36 5.11 13.32
C CYS A 357 -6.76 5.50 12.85
N VAL A 358 -7.63 4.53 12.73
CA VAL A 358 -9.04 4.73 12.39
C VAL A 358 -9.94 4.10 13.44
N GLN A 359 -11.10 4.72 13.68
CA GLN A 359 -12.10 4.22 14.63
C GLN A 359 -13.45 4.10 13.95
N ARG A 360 -14.01 2.90 14.02
CA ARG A 360 -15.40 2.64 13.60
C ARG A 360 -16.36 3.01 14.73
N GLY A 361 -17.45 3.69 14.37
CA GLY A 361 -18.52 4.08 15.30
C GLY A 361 -19.63 3.04 15.40
#